data_e281f33aa4cbdc263f9deaf2875fd7ee
#
_entry.id   e281f33aa4cbdc263f9deaf2875fd7ee
#
_cell.length_a   1.000
_cell.length_b   1.000
_cell.length_c   1.000
_cell.angle_alpha   90.00
_cell.angle_beta   90.00
_cell.angle_gamma   90.00
#
_symmetry.space_group_name_H-M   'P 1'
#
loop_
_entity.id
_entity.type
_entity.pdbx_description
1 polymer ?
#
loop_
_entity_poly.entity_id
_entity_poly.type
_entity_poly.pdbx_seq_one_letter_code
_entity_poly.pdbx_strand_id
1 'polypeptide(L)'
;MKLEPMLEKRKDEILRISSQYGARNVRIFGSRAREDSSETSDLDLLVEMKPNSSLLDLVAIKQDLEDLLGCKVDVVTESSLSPYIKDEILKEAVRL
;
A
#
# COMPACT_ATOMS: atom_id res chain seq x y z
N MET A 1 6.69 -6.36 -13.66
CA MET A 1 5.43 -7.00 -13.25
C MET A 1 4.29 -6.02 -13.42
N LYS A 2 3.16 -6.48 -13.94
CA LYS A 2 2.01 -5.62 -14.18
C LYS A 2 1.13 -5.53 -12.94
N LEU A 3 0.62 -4.32 -12.68
CA LEU A 3 -0.43 -4.15 -11.69
C LEU A 3 -1.74 -4.70 -12.25
N GLU A 4 -2.62 -5.15 -11.36
CA GLU A 4 -3.95 -5.53 -11.83
C GLU A 4 -4.67 -4.29 -12.39
N PRO A 5 -5.61 -4.48 -13.35
CA PRO A 5 -6.23 -3.35 -14.07
C PRO A 5 -6.88 -2.30 -13.16
N MET A 6 -7.53 -2.72 -12.08
CA MET A 6 -8.19 -1.79 -11.17
C MET A 6 -7.18 -0.88 -10.46
N LEU A 7 -6.05 -1.44 -10.04
CA LEU A 7 -5.01 -0.67 -9.37
C LEU A 7 -4.30 0.26 -10.35
N GLU A 8 -4.06 -0.19 -11.57
CA GLU A 8 -3.46 0.65 -12.61
C GLU A 8 -4.35 1.86 -12.90
N LYS A 9 -5.65 1.64 -12.99
CA LYS A 9 -6.63 2.69 -13.25
C LYS A 9 -6.70 3.71 -12.12
N ARG A 10 -6.55 3.26 -10.87
CA ARG A 10 -6.65 4.11 -9.68
C ARG A 10 -5.31 4.59 -9.14
N LYS A 11 -4.24 4.28 -9.84
CA LYS A 11 -2.88 4.57 -9.40
C LYS A 11 -2.67 6.02 -8.97
N ASP A 12 -3.09 6.96 -9.82
CA ASP A 12 -2.89 8.39 -9.54
C ASP A 12 -3.64 8.83 -8.28
N GLU A 13 -4.85 8.32 -8.09
CA GLU A 13 -5.64 8.64 -6.91
C GLU A 13 -5.01 8.06 -5.65
N ILE A 14 -4.51 6.84 -5.72
CA ILE A 14 -3.83 6.19 -4.59
C ILE A 14 -2.60 7.00 -4.20
N LEU A 15 -1.79 7.39 -5.16
CA LEU A 15 -0.58 8.17 -4.90
C LEU A 15 -0.90 9.55 -4.34
N ARG A 16 -1.96 10.19 -4.85
CA ARG A 16 -2.36 11.51 -4.36
C ARG A 16 -2.82 11.44 -2.91
N ILE A 17 -3.66 10.48 -2.56
CA ILE A 17 -4.13 10.30 -1.20
C ILE A 17 -2.96 10.01 -0.26
N SER A 18 -2.09 9.10 -0.66
CA SER A 18 -0.92 8.75 0.14
C SER A 18 -0.02 9.96 0.40
N SER A 19 0.26 10.74 -0.64
CA SER A 19 1.09 11.93 -0.55
C SER A 19 0.46 12.99 0.34
N GLN A 20 -0.85 13.11 0.31
CA GLN A 20 -1.58 14.08 1.11
C GLN A 20 -1.32 13.88 2.61
N TYR A 21 -1.13 12.65 3.04
CA TYR A 21 -0.87 12.32 4.45
C TYR A 21 0.61 12.04 4.73
N GLY A 22 1.48 12.39 3.80
CA GLY A 22 2.92 12.31 4.03
C GLY A 22 3.57 10.99 3.68
N ALA A 23 2.90 10.14 2.93
CA ALA A 23 3.48 8.87 2.48
C ALA A 23 4.10 9.01 1.09
N ARG A 24 5.22 8.33 0.89
CA ARG A 24 5.91 8.29 -0.40
C ARG A 24 6.42 6.87 -0.62
N ASN A 25 6.97 6.62 -1.80
CA ASN A 25 7.50 5.31 -2.19
C ASN A 25 6.48 4.21 -1.91
N VAL A 26 5.28 4.40 -2.47
CA VAL A 26 4.16 3.48 -2.25
C VAL A 26 4.37 2.22 -3.06
N ARG A 27 4.32 1.07 -2.40
CA ARG A 27 4.52 -0.24 -3.03
C ARG A 27 3.40 -1.18 -2.60
N ILE A 28 3.06 -2.10 -3.49
CA ILE A 28 2.06 -3.13 -3.20
C ILE A 28 2.80 -4.43 -2.91
N PHE A 29 2.40 -5.13 -1.89
CA PHE A 29 2.94 -6.45 -1.59
C PHE A 29 1.79 -7.41 -1.24
N GLY A 30 2.13 -8.64 -0.90
CA GLY A 30 1.12 -9.64 -0.57
C GLY A 30 0.47 -10.25 -1.80
N SER A 31 -0.73 -10.79 -1.64
CA SER A 31 -1.38 -11.58 -2.68
C SER A 31 -1.67 -10.78 -3.95
N ARG A 32 -2.01 -9.51 -3.83
CA ARG A 32 -2.33 -8.69 -5.02
C ARG A 32 -1.08 -8.30 -5.80
N ALA A 33 0.09 -8.31 -5.18
CA ALA A 33 1.34 -8.12 -5.88
C ALA A 33 1.73 -9.37 -6.68
N ARG A 34 1.31 -10.54 -6.21
CA ARG A 34 1.61 -11.82 -6.88
C ARG A 34 0.63 -12.17 -7.99
N GLU A 35 -0.41 -11.37 -8.19
CA GLU A 35 -1.43 -11.59 -9.22
C GLU A 35 -2.23 -12.88 -9.02
N ASP A 36 -2.22 -13.44 -7.81
CA ASP A 36 -2.95 -14.66 -7.49
C ASP A 36 -4.19 -14.40 -6.63
N SER A 37 -4.67 -13.17 -6.63
CA SER A 37 -5.81 -12.76 -5.82
C SER A 37 -6.91 -12.15 -6.69
N SER A 38 -8.12 -12.05 -6.11
CA SER A 38 -9.23 -11.36 -6.75
C SER A 38 -9.23 -9.87 -6.37
N GLU A 39 -10.07 -9.09 -7.05
CA GLU A 39 -10.21 -7.67 -6.74
C GLU A 39 -10.79 -7.41 -5.35
N THR A 40 -11.38 -8.42 -4.72
CA THR A 40 -11.95 -8.32 -3.38
C THR A 40 -10.97 -8.67 -2.29
N SER A 41 -9.77 -9.13 -2.65
CA SER A 41 -8.72 -9.47 -1.68
C SER A 41 -8.19 -8.20 -1.02
N ASP A 42 -7.67 -8.36 0.21
CA ASP A 42 -7.06 -7.24 0.93
C ASP A 42 -5.88 -6.69 0.13
N LEU A 43 -5.75 -5.37 0.17
CA LEU A 43 -4.64 -4.68 -0.47
C LEU A 43 -3.60 -4.32 0.59
N ASP A 44 -2.39 -4.80 0.43
CA ASP A 44 -1.29 -4.51 1.34
C ASP A 44 -0.35 -3.49 0.72
N LEU A 45 -0.18 -2.35 1.40
CA LEU A 45 0.70 -1.27 0.95
C LEU A 45 1.86 -1.08 1.89
N LEU A 46 3.03 -0.92 1.31
CA LEU A 46 4.25 -0.60 2.04
C LEU A 46 4.67 0.82 1.64
N VAL A 47 4.78 1.70 2.62
CA VAL A 47 5.04 3.12 2.37
C VAL A 47 6.18 3.63 3.24
N GLU A 48 6.75 4.78 2.83
CA GLU A 48 7.66 5.55 3.66
C GLU A 48 6.92 6.80 4.11
N MET A 49 6.95 7.07 5.42
CA MET A 49 6.29 8.23 5.99
C MET A 49 7.30 9.34 6.29
N LYS A 50 6.84 10.59 6.18
CA LYS A 50 7.65 11.73 6.58
C LYS A 50 7.97 11.68 8.06
N PRO A 51 9.10 12.26 8.50
CA PRO A 51 9.53 12.18 9.92
C PRO A 51 8.49 12.66 10.93
N ASN A 52 7.67 13.64 10.57
CA ASN A 52 6.67 14.21 11.47
C ASN A 52 5.31 13.56 11.39
N SER A 53 5.20 12.45 10.67
CA SER A 53 3.94 11.73 10.51
C SER A 53 3.61 10.93 11.76
N SER A 54 2.32 10.68 11.97
CA SER A 54 1.83 9.93 13.12
C SER A 54 1.06 8.69 12.64
N LEU A 55 0.67 7.85 13.61
CA LEU A 55 -0.21 6.72 13.31
C LEU A 55 -1.55 7.17 12.73
N LEU A 56 -2.00 8.37 13.10
CA LEU A 56 -3.25 8.90 12.55
C LEU A 56 -3.15 9.12 11.04
N ASP A 57 -1.98 9.48 10.53
CA ASP A 57 -1.78 9.63 9.10
C ASP A 57 -1.91 8.29 8.39
N LEU A 58 -1.36 7.21 8.96
CA LEU A 58 -1.51 5.88 8.40
C LEU A 58 -2.97 5.43 8.40
N VAL A 59 -3.69 5.69 9.48
CA VAL A 59 -5.11 5.36 9.57
C VAL A 59 -5.92 6.14 8.53
N ALA A 60 -5.59 7.41 8.32
CA ALA A 60 -6.28 8.23 7.33
C ALA A 60 -6.07 7.70 5.91
N ILE A 61 -4.85 7.31 5.57
CA ILE A 61 -4.56 6.70 4.27
C ILE A 61 -5.39 5.43 4.10
N LYS A 62 -5.37 4.57 5.11
CA LYS A 62 -6.12 3.30 5.09
C LYS A 62 -7.60 3.56 4.82
N GLN A 63 -8.22 4.44 5.58
CA GLN A 63 -9.65 4.71 5.46
C GLN A 63 -10.02 5.33 4.12
N ASP A 64 -9.26 6.31 3.66
CA ASP A 64 -9.53 6.97 2.40
C ASP A 64 -9.36 6.00 1.22
N LEU A 65 -8.36 5.14 1.27
CA LEU A 65 -8.17 4.15 0.21
C LEU A 65 -9.23 3.06 0.26
N GLU A 66 -9.69 2.65 1.43
CA GLU A 66 -10.79 1.70 1.54
C GLU A 66 -12.06 2.26 0.93
N ASP A 67 -12.34 3.53 1.17
CA ASP A 67 -13.50 4.20 0.57
C ASP A 67 -13.38 4.29 -0.94
N LEU A 68 -12.19 4.58 -1.44
CA LEU A 68 -11.95 4.70 -2.88
C LEU A 68 -12.05 3.35 -3.59
N LEU A 69 -11.45 2.31 -3.00
CA LEU A 69 -11.25 1.04 -3.69
C LEU A 69 -12.30 -0.01 -3.37
N GLY A 70 -13.05 0.17 -2.29
CA GLY A 70 -14.09 -0.79 -1.90
C GLY A 70 -13.58 -2.11 -1.37
N CYS A 71 -12.35 -2.14 -0.86
CA CYS A 71 -11.76 -3.34 -0.26
C CYS A 71 -10.95 -2.95 0.96
N LYS A 72 -10.56 -3.93 1.78
CA LYS A 72 -9.70 -3.66 2.92
C LYS A 72 -8.30 -3.29 2.47
N VAL A 73 -7.72 -2.31 3.14
CA VAL A 73 -6.37 -1.84 2.84
C VAL A 73 -5.55 -1.85 4.13
N ASP A 74 -4.41 -2.49 4.09
CA ASP A 74 -3.42 -2.43 5.17
C ASP A 74 -2.27 -1.55 4.72
N VAL A 75 -1.87 -0.61 5.56
CA VAL A 75 -0.77 0.31 5.25
C VAL A 75 0.30 0.14 6.31
N VAL A 76 1.47 -0.29 5.88
CA VAL A 76 2.60 -0.55 6.79
C VAL A 76 3.86 0.19 6.33
N THR A 77 4.78 0.37 7.26
CA THR A 77 6.09 0.94 6.97
C THR A 77 7.15 -0.14 7.10
N GLU A 78 8.32 0.06 6.49
CA GLU A 78 9.41 -0.91 6.61
C GLU A 78 9.82 -1.11 8.06
N SER A 79 9.82 -0.04 8.85
CA SER A 79 10.24 -0.12 10.25
C SER A 79 9.27 -0.93 11.12
N SER A 80 8.03 -1.11 10.67
CA SER A 80 7.04 -1.90 11.40
C SER A 80 7.10 -3.39 11.04
N LEU A 81 7.86 -3.77 10.03
CA LEU A 81 7.96 -5.15 9.59
C LEU A 81 8.93 -5.94 10.46
N SER A 82 8.56 -7.19 10.76
CA SER A 82 9.48 -8.11 11.43
C SER A 82 10.71 -8.34 10.56
N PRO A 83 11.93 -8.40 11.16
CA PRO A 83 13.14 -8.72 10.40
C PRO A 83 13.06 -10.03 9.64
N TYR A 84 12.27 -10.97 10.14
CA TYR A 84 12.14 -12.30 9.53
C TYR A 84 11.42 -12.27 8.19
N ILE A 85 10.49 -11.32 7.99
CA ILE A 85 9.68 -11.26 6.78
C ILE A 85 10.01 -10.05 5.90
N LYS A 86 10.77 -9.10 6.42
CA LYS A 86 11.05 -7.85 5.73
C LYS A 86 11.69 -8.07 4.37
N ASP A 87 12.71 -8.91 4.30
CA ASP A 87 13.42 -9.15 3.05
C ASP A 87 12.51 -9.78 1.99
N GLU A 88 11.65 -10.70 2.39
CA GLU A 88 10.72 -11.33 1.46
C GLU A 88 9.71 -10.33 0.93
N ILE A 89 9.19 -9.47 1.81
CA ILE A 89 8.22 -8.44 1.39
C ILE A 89 8.88 -7.46 0.43
N LEU A 90 10.10 -7.03 0.71
CA LEU A 90 10.81 -6.11 -0.18
C LEU A 90 11.10 -6.72 -1.54
N LYS A 91 11.34 -8.03 -1.61
CA LYS A 91 11.57 -8.71 -2.88
C LYS A 91 10.31 -8.79 -3.74
N GLU A 92 9.15 -8.99 -3.13
CA GLU A 92 7.91 -9.12 -3.90
C GLU A 92 7.19 -7.79 -4.13
N ALA A 93 7.56 -6.74 -3.41
CA ALA A 93 6.86 -5.47 -3.49
C ALA A 93 6.97 -4.84 -4.88
N VAL A 94 5.85 -4.35 -5.39
CA VAL A 94 5.75 -3.72 -6.70
C VAL A 94 5.46 -2.24 -6.50
N ARG A 95 6.31 -1.40 -7.08
CA ARG A 95 6.16 0.05 -6.95
C ARG A 95 4.99 0.55 -7.77
N LEU A 96 4.21 1.43 -7.14
CA LEU A 96 3.12 2.13 -7.83
C LEU A 96 3.62 3.28 -8.68
#